data_4886f5830ae2ec2a8dcd25ae1fa6945e
#
_entry.id   4886f5830ae2ec2a8dcd25ae1fa6945e
#
_cell.length_a   1.000
_cell.length_b   1.000
_cell.length_c   1.000
_cell.angle_alpha   90.00
_cell.angle_beta   90.00
_cell.angle_gamma   90.00
#
_symmetry.space_group_name_H-M   'P 1'
#
loop_
_entity.id
_entity.type
_entity.pdbx_description
1 polymer ?
#
loop_
_entity_poly.entity_id
_entity_poly.type
_entity_poly.pdbx_seq_one_letter_code
_entity_poly.pdbx_strand_id
1 'polypeptide(L)'
;MLKAYILIVIIPISFAPLTIRAQERLLVSYAGFAGFQAPAWAAKDLGLFSKYGLSTELVMIPGSARGAQALLGGSTHFGQIDGTALIAAINQGADLVLISASLNKFPFSLVAQKNITKPADLIGKKVGIVAFGGAHEVAMVLALREWNIPRQSVTLLASGPAANRLVALSSGGLDATLLAPPETGEASRMGLPTLAQMTDLKAAAFPMNVIATRRSFLEKNRDVVKRFLQAYSEATYQFMTNKEKALTIYNQWMKQKNPAVVEETYQYFASTFSFPPRISHDGMRVALEMIAQRTPGTKLDTNVDKYVDERLLDELEREGLFKRISGRS
;
A
#
# COMPACT_ATOMS: atom_id res chain seq x y z
N MET A 1 50.27 71.79 -15.60
CA MET A 1 49.42 70.72 -16.26
C MET A 1 49.52 69.48 -15.46
N LEU A 2 48.46 69.19 -14.67
CA LEU A 2 48.38 68.00 -13.78
C LEU A 2 47.67 66.91 -14.55
N LYS A 3 48.36 65.80 -14.87
CA LYS A 3 47.73 64.61 -15.49
C LYS A 3 47.14 63.74 -14.38
N ALA A 4 45.82 63.65 -14.35
CA ALA A 4 45.08 62.69 -13.46
C ALA A 4 45.10 61.31 -14.11
N TYR A 5 45.64 60.33 -13.41
CA TYR A 5 45.57 58.90 -13.77
C TYR A 5 44.33 58.29 -13.07
N ILE A 6 43.37 57.84 -13.90
CA ILE A 6 42.20 57.08 -13.40
C ILE A 6 42.63 55.61 -13.27
N LEU A 7 42.66 55.10 -12.06
CA LEU A 7 42.92 53.69 -11.76
C LEU A 7 41.59 52.92 -11.86
N ILE A 8 41.43 52.14 -12.94
CA ILE A 8 40.27 51.26 -13.10
C ILE A 8 40.57 49.97 -12.34
N VAL A 9 39.89 49.77 -11.20
CA VAL A 9 39.93 48.50 -10.43
C VAL A 9 38.91 47.53 -11.03
N ILE A 10 39.38 46.53 -11.76
CA ILE A 10 38.56 45.42 -12.27
C ILE A 10 38.41 44.41 -11.15
N ILE A 11 37.20 44.33 -10.55
CA ILE A 11 36.86 43.30 -9.60
C ILE A 11 36.44 42.03 -10.40
N PRO A 12 37.14 40.90 -10.29
CA PRO A 12 36.71 39.68 -10.94
C PRO A 12 35.45 39.15 -10.28
N ILE A 13 34.29 39.18 -10.96
CA ILE A 13 33.08 38.51 -10.56
C ILE A 13 33.29 37.02 -10.80
N SER A 14 33.56 36.28 -9.72
CA SER A 14 33.68 34.83 -9.77
C SER A 14 32.28 34.22 -9.92
N PHE A 15 31.89 33.83 -11.12
CA PHE A 15 30.71 33.03 -11.37
C PHE A 15 31.00 31.60 -10.91
N ALA A 16 30.63 31.26 -9.65
CA ALA A 16 30.55 29.88 -9.26
C ALA A 16 29.41 29.21 -10.07
N PRO A 17 29.64 28.11 -10.78
CA PRO A 17 28.57 27.40 -11.47
C PRO A 17 27.61 26.87 -10.43
N LEU A 18 26.38 27.39 -10.39
CA LEU A 18 25.25 26.75 -9.71
C LEU A 18 25.00 25.42 -10.44
N THR A 19 25.58 24.35 -9.95
CA THR A 19 25.21 23.01 -10.37
C THR A 19 23.77 22.79 -9.95
N ILE A 20 22.84 23.10 -10.84
CA ILE A 20 21.45 22.61 -10.72
C ILE A 20 21.54 21.09 -10.83
N ARG A 21 21.67 20.43 -9.69
CA ARG A 21 21.57 18.98 -9.61
C ARG A 21 20.14 18.66 -10.03
N ALA A 22 19.96 18.14 -11.25
CA ALA A 22 18.65 17.67 -11.68
C ALA A 22 18.12 16.75 -10.59
N GLN A 23 16.99 17.12 -10.00
CA GLN A 23 16.38 16.34 -8.92
C GLN A 23 16.01 14.98 -9.50
N GLU A 24 16.66 13.91 -9.03
CA GLU A 24 16.42 12.56 -9.53
C GLU A 24 14.94 12.22 -9.35
N ARG A 25 14.31 11.75 -10.44
CA ARG A 25 12.89 11.42 -10.47
C ARG A 25 12.68 10.11 -9.74
N LEU A 26 11.98 10.16 -8.62
CA LEU A 26 11.65 8.97 -7.82
C LEU A 26 10.42 8.26 -8.39
N LEU A 27 10.56 6.98 -8.69
CA LEU A 27 9.45 6.14 -9.14
C LEU A 27 8.85 5.41 -7.93
N VAL A 28 7.53 5.56 -7.76
CA VAL A 28 6.74 4.96 -6.68
C VAL A 28 5.72 4.02 -7.30
N SER A 29 5.85 2.71 -7.06
CA SER A 29 4.86 1.76 -7.57
C SER A 29 3.66 1.62 -6.62
N TYR A 30 2.49 1.34 -7.21
CA TYR A 30 1.27 0.99 -6.51
C TYR A 30 0.57 -0.19 -7.23
N ALA A 31 -0.21 -0.99 -6.48
CA ALA A 31 -0.60 -2.32 -6.95
C ALA A 31 -1.91 -2.36 -7.76
N GLY A 32 -2.68 -1.28 -7.86
CA GLY A 32 -3.96 -1.25 -8.58
C GLY A 32 -4.81 -0.04 -8.22
N PHE A 33 -6.10 -0.08 -8.56
CA PHE A 33 -7.02 1.04 -8.42
C PHE A 33 -8.02 0.88 -7.25
N ALA A 34 -7.78 -0.04 -6.32
CA ALA A 34 -8.60 -0.17 -5.11
C ALA A 34 -8.40 1.02 -4.15
N GLY A 35 -9.43 1.36 -3.39
CA GLY A 35 -9.45 2.56 -2.55
C GLY A 35 -8.32 2.64 -1.51
N PHE A 36 -7.76 1.52 -1.07
CA PHE A 36 -6.61 1.51 -0.16
C PHE A 36 -5.29 2.04 -0.76
N GLN A 37 -5.24 2.28 -2.08
CA GLN A 37 -4.07 2.88 -2.72
C GLN A 37 -4.01 4.42 -2.55
N ALA A 38 -5.06 5.02 -2.03
CA ALA A 38 -5.22 6.47 -1.89
C ALA A 38 -4.03 7.24 -1.29
N PRO A 39 -3.29 6.76 -0.26
CA PRO A 39 -2.23 7.55 0.33
C PRO A 39 -1.15 8.00 -0.65
N ALA A 40 -0.71 7.14 -1.58
CA ALA A 40 0.26 7.52 -2.60
C ALA A 40 -0.34 8.51 -3.62
N TRP A 41 -1.60 8.30 -4.02
CA TRP A 41 -2.33 9.21 -4.92
C TRP A 41 -2.50 10.58 -4.27
N ALA A 42 -2.90 10.61 -3.00
CA ALA A 42 -3.03 11.85 -2.23
C ALA A 42 -1.69 12.59 -2.12
N ALA A 43 -0.59 11.89 -1.86
CA ALA A 43 0.72 12.52 -1.79
C ALA A 43 1.11 13.20 -3.11
N LYS A 44 0.69 12.61 -4.25
CA LYS A 44 0.93 13.17 -5.58
C LYS A 44 0.01 14.35 -5.86
N ASP A 45 -1.31 14.16 -5.76
CA ASP A 45 -2.30 15.14 -6.22
C ASP A 45 -2.40 16.37 -5.31
N LEU A 46 -2.12 16.20 -4.01
CA LEU A 46 -2.02 17.33 -3.07
C LEU A 46 -0.66 18.05 -3.13
N GLY A 47 0.22 17.66 -4.04
CA GLY A 47 1.54 18.28 -4.20
C GLY A 47 2.49 18.06 -3.02
N LEU A 48 2.21 17.06 -2.14
CA LEU A 48 2.98 16.87 -0.92
C LEU A 48 4.39 16.35 -1.19
N PHE A 49 4.59 15.53 -2.22
CA PHE A 49 5.94 15.17 -2.63
C PHE A 49 6.76 16.42 -2.99
N SER A 50 6.21 17.33 -3.80
CA SER A 50 6.87 18.59 -4.18
C SER A 50 7.07 19.52 -2.98
N LYS A 51 6.09 19.59 -2.05
CA LYS A 51 6.20 20.35 -0.78
C LYS A 51 7.44 19.92 0.02
N TYR A 52 7.73 18.62 0.04
CA TYR A 52 8.90 18.07 0.70
C TYR A 52 10.12 17.92 -0.23
N GLY A 53 10.13 18.67 -1.36
CA GLY A 53 11.28 18.75 -2.27
C GLY A 53 11.57 17.45 -3.03
N LEU A 54 10.57 16.64 -3.33
CA LEU A 54 10.69 15.39 -4.09
C LEU A 54 10.02 15.51 -5.46
N SER A 55 10.73 15.06 -6.51
CA SER A 55 10.14 14.84 -7.83
C SER A 55 9.73 13.37 -7.94
N THR A 56 8.43 13.09 -8.03
CA THR A 56 7.92 11.71 -8.02
C THR A 56 7.00 11.41 -9.19
N GLU A 57 7.03 10.16 -9.62
CA GLU A 57 6.07 9.59 -10.55
C GLU A 57 5.46 8.33 -9.96
N LEU A 58 4.13 8.17 -10.13
CA LEU A 58 3.43 6.97 -9.71
C LEU A 58 3.30 6.00 -10.89
N VAL A 59 3.68 4.74 -10.67
CA VAL A 59 3.66 3.69 -11.68
C VAL A 59 2.80 2.52 -11.18
N MET A 60 1.77 2.15 -11.93
CA MET A 60 0.93 1.02 -11.58
C MET A 60 1.61 -0.30 -11.99
N ILE A 61 1.90 -1.17 -11.00
CA ILE A 61 2.48 -2.50 -11.19
C ILE A 61 1.56 -3.51 -10.50
N PRO A 62 0.71 -4.23 -11.24
CA PRO A 62 -0.26 -5.15 -10.65
C PRO A 62 0.40 -6.32 -9.91
N GLY A 63 0.01 -6.50 -8.64
CA GLY A 63 0.43 -7.61 -7.80
C GLY A 63 1.74 -7.38 -7.06
N SER A 64 1.76 -7.76 -5.78
CA SER A 64 2.87 -7.48 -4.84
C SER A 64 4.18 -8.15 -5.24
N ALA A 65 4.13 -9.34 -5.83
CA ALA A 65 5.34 -10.04 -6.30
C ALA A 65 6.07 -9.24 -7.39
N ARG A 66 5.34 -8.69 -8.37
CA ARG A 66 5.92 -7.84 -9.43
C ARG A 66 6.43 -6.51 -8.86
N GLY A 67 5.70 -5.93 -7.90
CA GLY A 67 6.14 -4.72 -7.20
C GLY A 67 7.46 -4.95 -6.44
N ALA A 68 7.60 -6.07 -5.73
CA ALA A 68 8.83 -6.45 -5.05
C ALA A 68 9.99 -6.66 -6.03
N GLN A 69 9.74 -7.31 -7.18
CA GLN A 69 10.75 -7.48 -8.24
C GLN A 69 11.21 -6.14 -8.82
N ALA A 70 10.29 -5.19 -9.04
CA ALA A 70 10.62 -3.85 -9.55
C ALA A 70 11.49 -3.06 -8.56
N LEU A 71 11.23 -3.19 -7.24
CA LEU A 71 12.07 -2.62 -6.19
C LEU A 71 13.48 -3.23 -6.21
N LEU A 72 13.58 -4.56 -6.24
CA LEU A 72 14.86 -5.28 -6.26
C LEU A 72 15.68 -4.93 -7.49
N GLY A 73 15.05 -4.89 -8.66
CA GLY A 73 15.69 -4.52 -9.91
C GLY A 73 16.03 -3.03 -10.04
N GLY A 74 15.64 -2.19 -9.06
CA GLY A 74 15.87 -0.75 -9.10
C GLY A 74 15.00 0.04 -10.07
N SER A 75 14.01 -0.62 -10.68
CA SER A 75 13.04 0.04 -11.58
C SER A 75 12.09 0.96 -10.84
N THR A 76 11.92 0.78 -9.53
CA THR A 76 11.21 1.69 -8.64
C THR A 76 12.01 1.94 -7.36
N HIS A 77 11.79 3.08 -6.72
CA HIS A 77 12.48 3.48 -5.48
C HIS A 77 11.65 3.12 -4.25
N PHE A 78 10.33 3.28 -4.37
CA PHE A 78 9.36 2.92 -3.35
C PHE A 78 8.24 2.07 -3.94
N GLY A 79 7.67 1.19 -3.14
CA GLY A 79 6.51 0.38 -3.52
C GLY A 79 5.43 0.46 -2.46
N GLN A 80 4.21 0.82 -2.86
CA GLN A 80 3.01 0.73 -2.04
C GLN A 80 2.28 -0.57 -2.40
N ILE A 81 2.57 -1.64 -1.65
CA ILE A 81 2.13 -3.01 -1.92
C ILE A 81 1.82 -3.74 -0.60
N ASP A 82 1.27 -4.96 -0.65
CA ASP A 82 1.10 -5.79 0.56
C ASP A 82 2.42 -6.45 1.00
N GLY A 83 2.51 -6.79 2.27
CA GLY A 83 3.72 -7.32 2.88
C GLY A 83 4.08 -8.76 2.47
N THR A 84 3.17 -9.54 1.86
CA THR A 84 3.37 -10.98 1.65
C THR A 84 4.61 -11.30 0.82
N ALA A 85 4.69 -10.70 -0.38
CA ALA A 85 5.81 -10.95 -1.28
C ALA A 85 7.12 -10.33 -0.76
N LEU A 86 7.04 -9.20 -0.08
CA LEU A 86 8.18 -8.53 0.56
C LEU A 86 8.79 -9.40 1.64
N ILE A 87 7.98 -9.89 2.58
CA ILE A 87 8.42 -10.74 3.68
C ILE A 87 9.06 -12.02 3.15
N ALA A 88 8.43 -12.67 2.16
CA ALA A 88 8.98 -13.87 1.54
C ALA A 88 10.35 -13.60 0.89
N ALA A 89 10.48 -12.50 0.15
CA ALA A 89 11.74 -12.12 -0.49
C ALA A 89 12.84 -11.77 0.53
N ILE A 90 12.53 -10.97 1.57
CA ILE A 90 13.46 -10.60 2.62
C ILE A 90 13.96 -11.84 3.38
N ASN A 91 13.06 -12.80 3.63
CA ASN A 91 13.46 -14.05 4.26
C ASN A 91 14.49 -14.85 3.44
N GLN A 92 14.44 -14.70 2.12
CA GLN A 92 15.40 -15.28 1.17
C GLN A 92 16.67 -14.42 0.97
N GLY A 93 16.83 -13.35 1.75
CA GLY A 93 17.99 -12.47 1.69
C GLY A 93 17.88 -11.30 0.71
N ALA A 94 16.67 -10.99 0.21
CA ALA A 94 16.48 -9.84 -0.66
C ALA A 94 16.77 -8.51 0.05
N ASP A 95 17.40 -7.58 -0.66
CA ASP A 95 17.71 -6.23 -0.20
C ASP A 95 16.45 -5.34 -0.18
N LEU A 96 15.47 -5.71 0.65
CA LEU A 96 14.22 -4.97 0.84
C LEU A 96 13.96 -4.72 2.33
N VAL A 97 13.17 -3.68 2.60
CA VAL A 97 12.71 -3.33 3.95
C VAL A 97 11.37 -2.61 3.89
N LEU A 98 10.50 -2.91 4.84
CA LEU A 98 9.23 -2.23 5.06
C LEU A 98 9.50 -1.02 5.97
N ILE A 99 9.02 0.17 5.59
CA ILE A 99 9.33 1.42 6.30
C ILE A 99 8.10 2.18 6.81
N SER A 100 6.91 1.79 6.38
CA SER A 100 5.64 2.40 6.80
C SER A 100 4.45 1.52 6.39
N ALA A 101 3.30 1.66 7.05
CA ALA A 101 2.04 1.05 6.64
C ALA A 101 0.86 1.97 6.92
N SER A 102 0.09 2.30 5.89
CA SER A 102 -1.16 3.05 6.04
C SER A 102 -2.36 2.17 6.31
N LEU A 103 -2.26 0.86 6.09
CA LEU A 103 -3.34 -0.09 6.33
C LEU A 103 -2.79 -1.40 6.88
N ASN A 104 -3.26 -1.76 8.07
CA ASN A 104 -2.80 -2.93 8.83
C ASN A 104 -3.89 -3.99 9.02
N LYS A 105 -4.86 -4.07 8.11
CA LYS A 105 -5.95 -5.05 8.12
C LYS A 105 -6.28 -5.47 6.70
N PHE A 106 -6.88 -6.65 6.53
CA PHE A 106 -7.46 -7.05 5.26
C PHE A 106 -8.71 -6.22 4.96
N PRO A 107 -8.74 -5.38 3.91
CA PRO A 107 -9.91 -4.56 3.59
C PRO A 107 -10.93 -5.32 2.73
N PHE A 108 -11.00 -6.63 2.86
CA PHE A 108 -11.76 -7.47 1.95
C PHE A 108 -13.06 -7.94 2.55
N SER A 109 -14.11 -7.95 1.70
CA SER A 109 -15.33 -8.70 1.92
C SER A 109 -15.32 -9.94 1.03
N LEU A 110 -15.67 -11.09 1.55
CA LEU A 110 -15.96 -12.26 0.74
C LEU A 110 -17.38 -12.13 0.21
N VAL A 111 -17.47 -11.81 -1.08
CA VAL A 111 -18.74 -11.70 -1.80
C VAL A 111 -19.01 -13.02 -2.52
N ALA A 112 -20.24 -13.51 -2.47
CA ALA A 112 -20.59 -14.84 -2.96
C ALA A 112 -21.85 -14.82 -3.83
N GLN A 113 -22.11 -15.94 -4.51
CA GLN A 113 -23.39 -16.22 -5.15
C GLN A 113 -24.52 -16.33 -4.12
N LYS A 114 -25.76 -16.01 -4.51
CA LYS A 114 -26.92 -15.94 -3.63
C LYS A 114 -27.23 -17.26 -2.88
N ASN A 115 -26.85 -18.40 -3.45
CA ASN A 115 -27.04 -19.71 -2.87
C ASN A 115 -25.96 -20.11 -1.84
N ILE A 116 -24.95 -19.25 -1.63
CA ILE A 116 -23.90 -19.43 -0.61
C ILE A 116 -24.23 -18.48 0.54
N THR A 117 -24.72 -19.03 1.64
CA THR A 117 -25.28 -18.26 2.75
C THR A 117 -24.47 -18.35 4.04
N LYS A 118 -23.56 -19.33 4.12
CA LYS A 118 -22.67 -19.56 5.27
C LYS A 118 -21.32 -20.08 4.79
N PRO A 119 -20.25 -19.92 5.58
CA PRO A 119 -18.90 -20.37 5.19
C PRO A 119 -18.82 -21.85 4.76
N ALA A 120 -19.58 -22.74 5.40
CA ALA A 120 -19.58 -24.16 5.05
C ALA A 120 -20.05 -24.46 3.61
N ASP A 121 -20.84 -23.56 3.01
CA ASP A 121 -21.30 -23.69 1.62
C ASP A 121 -20.18 -23.49 0.60
N LEU A 122 -18.98 -23.03 1.04
CA LEU A 122 -17.79 -22.90 0.19
C LEU A 122 -17.12 -24.23 -0.15
N ILE A 123 -17.47 -25.33 0.53
CA ILE A 123 -16.93 -26.66 0.25
C ILE A 123 -17.30 -27.06 -1.19
N GLY A 124 -16.29 -27.45 -1.99
CA GLY A 124 -16.43 -27.78 -3.40
C GLY A 124 -16.56 -26.57 -4.34
N LYS A 125 -16.46 -25.33 -3.83
CA LYS A 125 -16.68 -24.09 -4.57
C LYS A 125 -15.39 -23.47 -5.11
N LYS A 126 -15.54 -22.61 -6.14
CA LYS A 126 -14.49 -21.84 -6.80
C LYS A 126 -14.44 -20.43 -6.22
N VAL A 127 -13.36 -20.09 -5.55
CA VAL A 127 -13.16 -18.76 -4.97
C VAL A 127 -12.06 -18.01 -5.73
N GLY A 128 -12.40 -16.85 -6.29
CA GLY A 128 -11.48 -15.99 -7.03
C GLY A 128 -10.55 -15.21 -6.10
N ILE A 129 -9.25 -15.23 -6.41
CA ILE A 129 -8.22 -14.40 -5.79
C ILE A 129 -7.44 -13.64 -6.87
N VAL A 130 -6.69 -12.59 -6.49
CA VAL A 130 -5.86 -11.85 -7.49
C VAL A 130 -4.81 -12.77 -8.08
N ALA A 131 -3.99 -13.36 -7.23
CA ALA A 131 -2.90 -14.27 -7.57
C ALA A 131 -2.51 -15.06 -6.33
N PHE A 132 -1.83 -16.18 -6.53
CA PHE A 132 -1.18 -16.89 -5.44
C PHE A 132 0.04 -16.09 -4.92
N GLY A 133 0.36 -16.25 -3.65
CA GLY A 133 1.47 -15.55 -3.02
C GLY A 133 1.14 -14.14 -2.50
N GLY A 134 -0.13 -13.69 -2.57
CA GLY A 134 -0.55 -12.37 -2.13
C GLY A 134 -1.59 -12.39 -1.00
N ALA A 135 -1.96 -11.18 -0.54
CA ALA A 135 -2.85 -10.98 0.60
C ALA A 135 -4.22 -11.66 0.48
N HIS A 136 -4.78 -11.78 -0.73
CA HIS A 136 -6.06 -12.45 -0.94
C HIS A 136 -6.01 -13.95 -0.60
N GLU A 137 -4.93 -14.61 -0.99
CA GLU A 137 -4.76 -16.03 -0.63
C GLU A 137 -4.56 -16.19 0.88
N VAL A 138 -3.75 -15.32 1.49
CA VAL A 138 -3.53 -15.34 2.94
C VAL A 138 -4.84 -15.14 3.68
N ALA A 139 -5.65 -14.14 3.30
CA ALA A 139 -6.95 -13.87 3.90
C ALA A 139 -7.89 -15.07 3.79
N MET A 140 -7.96 -15.72 2.62
CA MET A 140 -8.80 -16.91 2.45
C MET A 140 -8.31 -18.09 3.28
N VAL A 141 -7.01 -18.33 3.33
CA VAL A 141 -6.46 -19.43 4.15
C VAL A 141 -6.74 -19.22 5.63
N LEU A 142 -6.59 -17.98 6.13
CA LEU A 142 -6.93 -17.62 7.51
C LEU A 142 -8.43 -17.81 7.79
N ALA A 143 -9.29 -17.33 6.88
CA ALA A 143 -10.73 -17.47 7.00
C ALA A 143 -11.17 -18.94 7.03
N LEU A 144 -10.69 -19.74 6.09
CA LEU A 144 -11.01 -21.18 6.05
C LEU A 144 -10.55 -21.90 7.33
N ARG A 145 -9.35 -21.57 7.85
CA ARG A 145 -8.85 -22.10 9.12
C ARG A 145 -9.76 -21.74 10.30
N GLU A 146 -10.17 -20.48 10.40
CA GLU A 146 -11.04 -20.00 11.46
C GLU A 146 -12.44 -20.65 11.40
N TRP A 147 -12.93 -20.90 10.19
CA TRP A 147 -14.21 -21.58 9.97
C TRP A 147 -14.13 -23.11 10.05
N ASN A 148 -12.96 -23.69 10.37
CA ASN A 148 -12.71 -25.13 10.38
C ASN A 148 -13.03 -25.83 9.03
N ILE A 149 -12.77 -25.15 7.92
CA ILE A 149 -12.94 -25.69 6.57
C ILE A 149 -11.57 -26.10 6.03
N PRO A 150 -11.37 -27.37 5.62
CA PRO A 150 -10.11 -27.82 5.04
C PRO A 150 -9.76 -27.01 3.79
N ARG A 151 -8.53 -26.48 3.71
CA ARG A 151 -8.08 -25.64 2.57
C ARG A 151 -8.29 -26.34 1.22
N GLN A 152 -8.06 -27.62 1.15
CA GLN A 152 -8.17 -28.44 -0.07
C GLN A 152 -9.63 -28.66 -0.51
N SER A 153 -10.62 -28.41 0.34
CA SER A 153 -12.04 -28.53 -0.03
C SER A 153 -12.58 -27.31 -0.78
N VAL A 154 -11.78 -26.24 -0.93
CA VAL A 154 -12.13 -25.02 -1.66
C VAL A 154 -11.12 -24.78 -2.77
N THR A 155 -11.61 -24.59 -4.00
CA THR A 155 -10.74 -24.30 -5.16
C THR A 155 -10.46 -22.81 -5.24
N LEU A 156 -9.22 -22.37 -4.94
CA LEU A 156 -8.82 -21.00 -5.22
C LEU A 156 -8.36 -20.87 -6.67
N LEU A 157 -8.84 -19.81 -7.34
CA LEU A 157 -8.49 -19.50 -8.73
C LEU A 157 -7.84 -18.12 -8.82
N ALA A 158 -6.66 -18.06 -9.43
CA ALA A 158 -6.02 -16.79 -9.78
C ALA A 158 -6.81 -16.13 -10.92
N SER A 159 -7.62 -15.15 -10.58
CA SER A 159 -8.61 -14.52 -11.49
C SER A 159 -8.31 -13.03 -11.75
N GLY A 160 -7.16 -12.53 -11.32
CA GLY A 160 -6.66 -11.20 -11.65
C GLY A 160 -7.36 -10.04 -10.93
N PRO A 161 -7.46 -8.86 -11.58
CA PRO A 161 -8.02 -7.64 -10.99
C PRO A 161 -9.45 -7.77 -10.49
N ALA A 162 -9.85 -6.89 -9.55
CA ALA A 162 -11.17 -6.92 -8.91
C ALA A 162 -12.33 -6.84 -9.91
N ALA A 163 -12.24 -5.98 -10.92
CA ALA A 163 -13.27 -5.87 -11.95
C ALA A 163 -13.51 -7.19 -12.71
N ASN A 164 -12.43 -7.91 -13.07
CA ASN A 164 -12.55 -9.21 -13.75
C ASN A 164 -13.19 -10.26 -12.83
N ARG A 165 -12.83 -10.25 -11.54
CA ARG A 165 -13.40 -11.17 -10.55
C ARG A 165 -14.86 -10.88 -10.27
N LEU A 166 -15.28 -9.60 -10.26
CA LEU A 166 -16.68 -9.21 -10.13
C LEU A 166 -17.50 -9.67 -11.34
N VAL A 167 -16.99 -9.50 -12.55
CA VAL A 167 -17.62 -10.02 -13.78
C VAL A 167 -17.73 -11.54 -13.73
N ALA A 168 -16.65 -12.26 -13.38
CA ALA A 168 -16.67 -13.71 -13.27
C ALA A 168 -17.64 -14.21 -12.19
N LEU A 169 -17.75 -13.49 -11.05
CA LEU A 169 -18.74 -13.80 -10.02
C LEU A 169 -20.17 -13.57 -10.54
N SER A 170 -20.45 -12.42 -11.13
CA SER A 170 -21.81 -12.09 -11.60
C SER A 170 -22.30 -13.01 -12.73
N SER A 171 -21.39 -13.55 -13.55
CA SER A 171 -21.70 -14.51 -14.61
C SER A 171 -21.70 -15.97 -14.18
N GLY A 172 -21.42 -16.28 -12.90
CA GLY A 172 -21.36 -17.65 -12.38
C GLY A 172 -20.06 -18.40 -12.67
N GLY A 173 -19.04 -17.75 -13.22
CA GLY A 173 -17.70 -18.33 -13.41
C GLY A 173 -16.94 -18.55 -12.10
N LEU A 174 -17.28 -17.77 -11.07
CA LEU A 174 -16.84 -17.92 -9.70
C LEU A 174 -18.06 -18.09 -8.78
N ASP A 175 -17.88 -18.85 -7.70
CA ASP A 175 -18.89 -19.01 -6.65
C ASP A 175 -18.76 -17.92 -5.58
N ALA A 176 -17.54 -17.48 -5.29
CA ALA A 176 -17.23 -16.37 -4.39
C ALA A 176 -15.92 -15.67 -4.79
N THR A 177 -15.70 -14.46 -4.28
CA THR A 177 -14.43 -13.75 -4.42
C THR A 177 -14.24 -12.71 -3.33
N LEU A 178 -12.99 -12.38 -3.01
CA LEU A 178 -12.63 -11.28 -2.12
C LEU A 178 -12.64 -9.96 -2.90
N LEU A 179 -13.45 -9.01 -2.48
CA LEU A 179 -13.50 -7.64 -3.02
C LEU A 179 -13.23 -6.63 -1.92
N ALA A 180 -12.75 -5.46 -2.30
CA ALA A 180 -12.66 -4.29 -1.45
C ALA A 180 -13.49 -3.16 -2.07
N PRO A 181 -13.86 -2.10 -1.34
CA PRO A 181 -14.43 -0.92 -1.99
C PRO A 181 -13.47 -0.32 -3.04
N PRO A 182 -13.97 0.07 -4.22
CA PRO A 182 -15.38 0.28 -4.58
C PRO A 182 -16.18 -0.97 -5.02
N GLU A 183 -15.53 -2.08 -5.40
CA GLU A 183 -16.20 -3.22 -6.02
C GLU A 183 -17.19 -3.93 -5.09
N THR A 184 -17.02 -3.85 -3.78
CA THR A 184 -18.02 -4.36 -2.82
C THR A 184 -19.36 -3.62 -2.94
N GLY A 185 -19.34 -2.31 -3.11
CA GLY A 185 -20.53 -1.50 -3.35
C GLY A 185 -21.21 -1.85 -4.68
N GLU A 186 -20.42 -2.10 -5.72
CA GLU A 186 -20.95 -2.55 -7.02
C GLU A 186 -21.59 -3.94 -6.91
N ALA A 187 -20.93 -4.89 -6.26
CA ALA A 187 -21.45 -6.23 -6.03
C ALA A 187 -22.79 -6.20 -5.27
N SER A 188 -22.89 -5.37 -4.23
CA SER A 188 -24.14 -5.18 -3.47
C SER A 188 -25.28 -4.68 -4.36
N ARG A 189 -25.03 -3.73 -5.26
CA ARG A 189 -26.03 -3.22 -6.22
C ARG A 189 -26.45 -4.26 -7.25
N MET A 190 -25.59 -5.24 -7.55
CA MET A 190 -25.92 -6.41 -8.36
C MET A 190 -26.71 -7.47 -7.56
N GLY A 191 -26.96 -7.24 -6.28
CA GLY A 191 -27.63 -8.17 -5.38
C GLY A 191 -26.80 -9.38 -5.00
N LEU A 192 -25.46 -9.27 -5.10
CA LEU A 192 -24.52 -10.28 -4.63
C LEU A 192 -24.24 -10.08 -3.13
N PRO A 193 -24.50 -11.09 -2.28
CA PRO A 193 -24.35 -10.94 -0.83
C PRO A 193 -22.89 -10.95 -0.39
N THR A 194 -22.59 -10.18 0.64
CA THR A 194 -21.36 -10.36 1.43
C THR A 194 -21.55 -11.51 2.40
N LEU A 195 -20.75 -12.55 2.24
CA LEU A 195 -20.76 -13.74 3.10
C LEU A 195 -19.99 -13.49 4.42
N ALA A 196 -18.88 -12.77 4.35
CA ALA A 196 -18.04 -12.46 5.51
C ALA A 196 -17.17 -11.22 5.25
N GLN A 197 -16.83 -10.52 6.34
CA GLN A 197 -15.82 -9.46 6.34
C GLN A 197 -14.49 -10.03 6.83
N MET A 198 -13.40 -9.83 6.08
CA MET A 198 -12.08 -10.31 6.51
C MET A 198 -11.51 -9.48 7.67
N THR A 199 -12.05 -8.30 7.91
CA THR A 199 -11.74 -7.49 9.10
C THR A 199 -12.22 -8.11 10.41
N ASP A 200 -13.19 -9.04 10.35
CA ASP A 200 -13.80 -9.66 11.51
C ASP A 200 -13.08 -10.95 11.95
N LEU A 201 -12.10 -11.40 11.16
CA LEU A 201 -11.27 -12.53 11.52
C LEU A 201 -10.45 -12.22 12.78
N LYS A 202 -10.25 -13.20 13.65
CA LYS A 202 -9.41 -13.09 14.85
C LYS A 202 -7.98 -12.68 14.49
N ALA A 203 -7.46 -13.17 13.37
CA ALA A 203 -6.16 -12.83 12.83
C ALA A 203 -6.27 -11.79 11.69
N ALA A 204 -7.14 -10.78 11.83
CA ALA A 204 -7.37 -9.75 10.80
C ALA A 204 -6.19 -8.78 10.63
N ALA A 205 -5.32 -8.66 11.63
CA ALA A 205 -4.12 -7.80 11.54
C ALA A 205 -3.18 -8.34 10.47
N PHE A 206 -2.81 -7.47 9.52
CA PHE A 206 -1.96 -7.85 8.39
C PHE A 206 -1.33 -6.59 7.77
N PRO A 207 -0.03 -6.59 7.39
CA PRO A 207 0.62 -5.46 6.73
C PRO A 207 0.12 -5.33 5.27
N MET A 208 -1.08 -4.75 5.09
CA MET A 208 -1.82 -4.78 3.83
C MET A 208 -1.38 -3.70 2.84
N ASN A 209 -1.15 -2.48 3.31
CA ASN A 209 -0.72 -1.39 2.46
C ASN A 209 0.54 -0.76 3.03
N VAL A 210 1.68 -1.36 2.71
CA VAL A 210 2.98 -0.95 3.22
C VAL A 210 3.77 -0.16 2.19
N ILE A 211 4.62 0.72 2.65
CA ILE A 211 5.69 1.29 1.86
C ILE A 211 6.95 0.48 2.11
N ALA A 212 7.53 0.01 1.00
CA ALA A 212 8.81 -0.67 1.01
C ALA A 212 9.81 0.02 0.08
N THR A 213 11.09 -0.19 0.38
CA THR A 213 12.22 0.26 -0.42
C THR A 213 13.36 -0.75 -0.32
N ARG A 214 14.44 -0.56 -1.07
CA ARG A 214 15.68 -1.31 -0.84
C ARG A 214 16.37 -0.79 0.42
N ARG A 215 16.90 -1.69 1.24
CA ARG A 215 17.66 -1.31 2.45
C ARG A 215 18.90 -0.48 2.08
N SER A 216 19.61 -0.89 1.03
CA SER A 216 20.74 -0.15 0.49
C SER A 216 20.37 1.26 0.00
N PHE A 217 19.16 1.44 -0.56
CA PHE A 217 18.66 2.76 -0.95
C PHE A 217 18.35 3.62 0.27
N LEU A 218 17.68 3.07 1.28
CA LEU A 218 17.41 3.74 2.56
C LEU A 218 18.71 4.24 3.22
N GLU A 219 19.73 3.41 3.29
CA GLU A 219 21.01 3.76 3.91
C GLU A 219 21.74 4.89 3.16
N LYS A 220 21.78 4.81 1.82
CA LYS A 220 22.46 5.80 0.99
C LYS A 220 21.69 7.10 0.82
N ASN A 221 20.37 7.08 0.93
CA ASN A 221 19.48 8.22 0.62
C ASN A 221 18.54 8.54 1.78
N ARG A 222 19.04 8.45 3.03
CA ARG A 222 18.27 8.60 4.27
C ARG A 222 17.36 9.84 4.26
N ASP A 223 17.88 10.99 3.81
CA ASP A 223 17.15 12.25 3.73
C ASP A 223 15.98 12.17 2.71
N VAL A 224 16.20 11.55 1.57
CA VAL A 224 15.15 11.34 0.56
C VAL A 224 14.03 10.47 1.12
N VAL A 225 14.37 9.37 1.81
CA VAL A 225 13.39 8.46 2.43
C VAL A 225 12.64 9.18 3.56
N LYS A 226 13.31 9.99 4.37
CA LYS A 226 12.68 10.80 5.42
C LYS A 226 11.66 11.77 4.84
N ARG A 227 12.01 12.52 3.80
CA ARG A 227 11.10 13.45 3.12
C ARG A 227 9.93 12.72 2.45
N PHE A 228 10.16 11.53 1.91
CA PHE A 228 9.09 10.67 1.39
C PHE A 228 8.10 10.29 2.48
N LEU A 229 8.57 9.86 3.65
CA LEU A 229 7.73 9.50 4.79
C LEU A 229 6.97 10.71 5.35
N GLN A 230 7.55 11.92 5.33
CA GLN A 230 6.85 13.16 5.67
C GLN A 230 5.66 13.40 4.72
N ALA A 231 5.90 13.35 3.41
CA ALA A 231 4.88 13.54 2.39
C ALA A 231 3.77 12.49 2.48
N TYR A 232 4.14 11.22 2.63
CA TYR A 232 3.21 10.10 2.71
C TYR A 232 2.35 10.15 3.98
N SER A 233 2.96 10.48 5.11
CA SER A 233 2.23 10.61 6.38
C SER A 233 1.22 11.76 6.35
N GLU A 234 1.62 12.93 5.84
CA GLU A 234 0.72 14.08 5.70
C GLU A 234 -0.41 13.77 4.71
N ALA A 235 -0.10 13.09 3.61
CA ALA A 235 -1.10 12.67 2.63
C ALA A 235 -2.13 11.71 3.22
N THR A 236 -1.68 10.73 3.99
CA THR A 236 -2.56 9.78 4.67
C THR A 236 -3.51 10.52 5.60
N TYR A 237 -2.99 11.44 6.42
CA TYR A 237 -3.82 12.23 7.34
C TYR A 237 -4.81 13.14 6.62
N GLN A 238 -4.34 13.90 5.61
CA GLN A 238 -5.22 14.79 4.84
C GLN A 238 -6.31 14.01 4.10
N PHE A 239 -6.00 12.85 3.56
CA PHE A 239 -7.00 11.98 2.94
C PHE A 239 -8.06 11.52 3.95
N MET A 240 -7.66 11.11 5.15
CA MET A 240 -8.58 10.66 6.19
C MET A 240 -9.52 11.78 6.69
N THR A 241 -9.03 13.02 6.74
CA THR A 241 -9.70 14.13 7.45
C THR A 241 -10.34 15.17 6.53
N ASN A 242 -9.99 15.17 5.24
CA ASN A 242 -10.55 16.11 4.26
C ASN A 242 -11.32 15.37 3.17
N LYS A 243 -12.62 15.19 3.40
CA LYS A 243 -13.52 14.45 2.50
C LYS A 243 -13.51 15.00 1.07
N GLU A 244 -13.60 16.32 0.90
CA GLU A 244 -13.69 16.94 -0.43
C GLU A 244 -12.47 16.61 -1.29
N LYS A 245 -11.27 16.79 -0.73
CA LYS A 245 -10.01 16.42 -1.39
C LYS A 245 -9.94 14.93 -1.68
N ALA A 246 -10.36 14.09 -0.73
CA ALA A 246 -10.33 12.64 -0.89
C ALA A 246 -11.26 12.16 -2.01
N LEU A 247 -12.48 12.71 -2.10
CA LEU A 247 -13.42 12.39 -3.19
C LEU A 247 -12.87 12.83 -4.55
N THR A 248 -12.22 14.00 -4.63
CA THR A 248 -11.56 14.47 -5.86
C THR A 248 -10.47 13.49 -6.30
N ILE A 249 -9.61 13.05 -5.38
CA ILE A 249 -8.55 12.06 -5.63
C ILE A 249 -9.15 10.74 -6.13
N TYR A 250 -10.18 10.23 -5.47
CA TYR A 250 -10.82 8.98 -5.88
C TYR A 250 -11.46 9.08 -7.27
N ASN A 251 -12.16 10.18 -7.57
CA ASN A 251 -12.74 10.40 -8.89
C ASN A 251 -11.69 10.41 -10.00
N GLN A 252 -10.52 10.97 -9.72
CA GLN A 252 -9.41 11.03 -10.67
C GLN A 252 -8.79 9.64 -10.92
N TRP A 253 -8.52 8.87 -9.85
CA TRP A 253 -7.74 7.64 -9.93
C TRP A 253 -8.58 6.39 -10.17
N MET A 254 -9.69 6.21 -9.46
CA MET A 254 -10.51 5.01 -9.58
C MET A 254 -11.39 5.00 -10.84
N LYS A 255 -11.59 6.16 -11.49
CA LYS A 255 -12.48 6.33 -12.64
C LYS A 255 -13.91 5.80 -12.36
N GLN A 256 -14.33 5.84 -11.10
CA GLN A 256 -15.65 5.42 -10.66
C GLN A 256 -16.67 6.48 -11.05
N LYS A 257 -17.78 6.06 -11.69
CA LYS A 257 -18.82 6.96 -12.19
C LYS A 257 -19.97 7.20 -11.20
N ASN A 258 -20.12 6.33 -10.21
CA ASN A 258 -21.18 6.43 -9.22
C ASN A 258 -20.71 7.18 -7.98
N PRO A 259 -21.19 8.41 -7.71
CA PRO A 259 -20.76 9.21 -6.57
C PRO A 259 -21.01 8.53 -5.21
N ALA A 260 -22.09 7.75 -5.08
CA ALA A 260 -22.39 7.03 -3.84
C ALA A 260 -21.33 5.95 -3.56
N VAL A 261 -20.84 5.25 -4.60
CA VAL A 261 -19.77 4.26 -4.44
C VAL A 261 -18.46 4.92 -4.03
N VAL A 262 -18.14 6.09 -4.60
CA VAL A 262 -16.96 6.87 -4.24
C VAL A 262 -17.04 7.32 -2.78
N GLU A 263 -18.19 7.82 -2.36
CA GLU A 263 -18.46 8.24 -0.97
C GLU A 263 -18.32 7.07 0.02
N GLU A 264 -18.97 5.95 -0.24
CA GLU A 264 -18.88 4.73 0.57
C GLU A 264 -17.42 4.24 0.69
N THR A 265 -16.68 4.29 -0.43
CA THR A 265 -15.26 3.93 -0.47
C THR A 265 -14.43 4.86 0.41
N TYR A 266 -14.68 6.16 0.34
CA TYR A 266 -14.02 7.15 1.19
C TYR A 266 -14.29 6.88 2.67
N GLN A 267 -15.56 6.74 3.06
CA GLN A 267 -15.95 6.51 4.45
C GLN A 267 -15.27 5.27 5.03
N TYR A 268 -15.23 4.20 4.25
CA TYR A 268 -14.57 2.97 4.64
C TYR A 268 -13.07 3.18 4.89
N PHE A 269 -12.33 3.75 3.93
CA PHE A 269 -10.89 3.88 4.06
C PHE A 269 -10.45 5.02 4.97
N ALA A 270 -11.19 6.11 5.05
CA ALA A 270 -10.93 7.19 6.00
C ALA A 270 -10.98 6.71 7.46
N SER A 271 -11.85 5.73 7.77
CA SER A 271 -11.94 5.12 9.10
C SER A 271 -10.96 3.97 9.34
N THR A 272 -10.39 3.40 8.27
CA THR A 272 -9.58 2.18 8.33
C THR A 272 -8.07 2.44 8.24
N PHE A 273 -7.66 3.54 7.59
CA PHE A 273 -6.25 3.92 7.53
C PHE A 273 -5.68 4.24 8.91
N SER A 274 -4.40 3.95 9.06
CA SER A 274 -3.64 4.21 10.28
C SER A 274 -2.88 5.53 10.19
N PHE A 275 -2.97 6.35 11.23
CA PHE A 275 -2.13 7.54 11.39
C PHE A 275 -1.65 7.64 12.85
N PRO A 276 -0.35 7.79 13.10
CA PRO A 276 0.77 7.69 12.14
C PRO A 276 0.77 6.38 11.36
N PRO A 277 1.32 6.35 10.12
CA PRO A 277 1.28 5.16 9.27
C PRO A 277 2.35 4.12 9.69
N ARG A 278 2.20 3.56 10.88
CA ARG A 278 3.09 2.57 11.48
C ARG A 278 2.69 1.15 11.10
N ILE A 279 3.68 0.28 11.02
CA ILE A 279 3.49 -1.14 10.72
C ILE A 279 3.00 -1.87 11.98
N SER A 280 1.94 -2.66 11.84
CA SER A 280 1.47 -3.53 12.92
C SER A 280 2.42 -4.70 13.14
N HIS A 281 3.09 -4.75 14.28
CA HIS A 281 3.93 -5.89 14.67
C HIS A 281 3.11 -7.17 14.83
N ASP A 282 1.86 -7.09 15.31
CA ASP A 282 0.96 -8.23 15.36
C ASP A 282 0.62 -8.73 13.95
N GLY A 283 0.33 -7.80 13.03
CA GLY A 283 0.13 -8.13 11.62
C GLY A 283 1.35 -8.77 10.97
N MET A 284 2.55 -8.31 11.32
CA MET A 284 3.80 -8.93 10.86
C MET A 284 3.94 -10.36 11.38
N ARG A 285 3.63 -10.62 12.65
CA ARG A 285 3.67 -11.98 13.21
C ARG A 285 2.70 -12.93 12.49
N VAL A 286 1.46 -12.48 12.23
CA VAL A 286 0.49 -13.24 11.43
C VAL A 286 1.02 -13.55 10.03
N ALA A 287 1.57 -12.55 9.34
CA ALA A 287 2.12 -12.73 8.01
C ALA A 287 3.30 -13.72 7.99
N LEU A 288 4.22 -13.63 8.96
CA LEU A 288 5.35 -14.53 9.12
C LEU A 288 4.87 -15.98 9.37
N GLU A 289 3.91 -16.18 10.27
CA GLU A 289 3.33 -17.50 10.54
C GLU A 289 2.74 -18.12 9.27
N MET A 290 1.97 -17.34 8.50
CA MET A 290 1.35 -17.81 7.27
C MET A 290 2.37 -18.17 6.19
N ILE A 291 3.46 -17.42 6.08
CA ILE A 291 4.54 -17.72 5.13
C ILE A 291 5.28 -18.99 5.55
N ALA A 292 5.53 -19.18 6.86
CA ALA A 292 6.15 -20.40 7.39
C ALA A 292 5.35 -21.66 7.04
N GLN A 293 4.05 -21.60 7.18
CA GLN A 293 3.16 -22.74 6.88
C GLN A 293 3.14 -23.12 5.39
N ARG A 294 3.40 -22.15 4.50
CA ARG A 294 3.38 -22.36 3.03
C ARG A 294 4.63 -23.04 2.51
N THR A 295 5.74 -22.91 3.21
CA THR A 295 7.03 -23.44 2.78
C THR A 295 7.61 -24.32 3.88
N PRO A 296 7.09 -25.56 4.04
CA PRO A 296 7.58 -26.49 5.04
C PRO A 296 9.10 -26.68 4.91
N GLY A 297 9.81 -26.61 6.04
CA GLY A 297 11.28 -26.70 6.07
C GLY A 297 12.01 -25.36 5.89
N THR A 298 11.34 -24.29 5.53
CA THR A 298 11.95 -22.96 5.53
C THR A 298 12.00 -22.42 6.95
N LYS A 299 13.20 -22.20 7.47
CA LYS A 299 13.39 -21.54 8.77
C LYS A 299 13.10 -20.06 8.58
N LEU A 300 11.90 -19.62 8.96
CA LEU A 300 11.56 -18.21 9.03
C LEU A 300 12.18 -17.58 10.27
N ASP A 301 12.82 -16.45 10.06
CA ASP A 301 13.22 -15.60 11.15
C ASP A 301 11.97 -14.89 11.68
N THR A 302 11.64 -15.09 12.95
CA THR A 302 10.48 -14.48 13.59
C THR A 302 10.76 -13.09 14.14
N ASN A 303 12.01 -12.63 14.07
CA ASN A 303 12.37 -11.27 14.46
C ASN A 303 11.83 -10.27 13.44
N VAL A 304 10.83 -9.47 13.84
CA VAL A 304 10.20 -8.45 13.00
C VAL A 304 11.19 -7.41 12.49
N ASP A 305 12.22 -7.07 13.27
CA ASP A 305 13.23 -6.05 12.90
C ASP A 305 14.06 -6.41 11.66
N LYS A 306 14.09 -7.70 11.30
CA LYS A 306 14.68 -8.14 10.03
C LYS A 306 13.93 -7.56 8.83
N TYR A 307 12.63 -7.37 8.95
CA TYR A 307 11.72 -7.00 7.85
C TYR A 307 11.35 -5.53 7.87
N VAL A 308 11.39 -4.89 9.04
CA VAL A 308 10.84 -3.55 9.30
C VAL A 308 11.95 -2.59 9.73
N ASP A 309 11.89 -1.34 9.25
CA ASP A 309 12.74 -0.26 9.73
C ASP A 309 11.92 1.03 9.86
N GLU A 310 11.43 1.30 11.06
CA GLU A 310 10.65 2.50 11.38
C GLU A 310 11.47 3.60 12.07
N ARG A 311 12.81 3.49 12.12
CA ARG A 311 13.67 4.49 12.78
C ARG A 311 13.46 5.91 12.28
N LEU A 312 13.12 6.08 10.99
CA LEU A 312 12.78 7.40 10.43
C LEU A 312 11.41 7.90 10.89
N LEU A 313 10.42 7.02 11.06
CA LEU A 313 9.13 7.41 11.65
C LEU A 313 9.30 7.81 13.12
N ASP A 314 10.15 7.12 13.88
CA ASP A 314 10.47 7.48 15.27
C ASP A 314 11.16 8.85 15.35
N GLU A 315 12.05 9.15 14.41
CA GLU A 315 12.68 10.46 14.29
C GLU A 315 11.67 11.55 13.99
N LEU A 316 10.79 11.32 13.02
CA LEU A 316 9.72 12.25 12.64
C LEU A 316 8.72 12.49 13.79
N GLU A 317 8.43 11.48 14.59
CA GLU A 317 7.60 11.62 15.78
C GLU A 317 8.28 12.48 16.85
N ARG A 318 9.56 12.23 17.15
CA ARG A 318 10.36 13.04 18.09
C ARG A 318 10.49 14.48 17.63
N GLU A 319 10.56 14.74 16.32
CA GLU A 319 10.54 16.07 15.73
C GLU A 319 9.15 16.73 15.75
N GLY A 320 8.13 16.05 16.26
CA GLY A 320 6.77 16.54 16.38
C GLY A 320 6.00 16.61 15.06
N LEU A 321 6.43 15.92 14.01
CA LEU A 321 5.75 15.96 12.70
C LEU A 321 4.27 15.58 12.82
N PHE A 322 3.97 14.46 13.47
CA PHE A 322 2.60 13.92 13.52
C PHE A 322 1.67 14.82 14.33
N LYS A 323 2.18 15.46 15.39
CA LYS A 323 1.45 16.49 16.16
C LYS A 323 1.14 17.69 15.27
N ARG A 324 2.11 18.22 14.54
CA ARG A 324 1.90 19.35 13.61
C ARG A 324 0.89 19.03 12.52
N ILE A 325 0.95 17.81 11.94
CA ILE A 325 0.01 17.40 10.90
C ILE A 325 -1.41 17.28 11.45
N SER A 326 -1.58 16.70 12.64
CA SER A 326 -2.89 16.43 13.22
C SER A 326 -3.50 17.62 13.98
N GLY A 327 -2.75 18.70 14.18
CA GLY A 327 -3.19 19.84 15.01
C GLY A 327 -3.41 19.47 16.48
N ARG A 328 -2.91 18.30 16.93
CA ARG A 328 -3.00 17.89 18.35
C ARG A 328 -1.75 18.38 19.06
N SER A 329 -1.96 19.20 20.08
CA SER A 329 -0.89 19.68 20.99
C SER A 329 -0.39 18.56 21.92
#